data_46925de91ff539e529893d667ba9dc75
#
_entry.id   46925de91ff539e529893d667ba9dc75
#
_cell.length_a   1.000
_cell.length_b   1.000
_cell.length_c   1.000
_cell.angle_alpha   90.00
_cell.angle_beta   90.00
_cell.angle_gamma   90.00
#
_symmetry.space_group_name_H-M   'P 1'
#
loop_
_entity.id
_entity.type
_entity.pdbx_description
1 polymer ?
#
loop_
_entity_poly.entity_id
_entity_poly.type
_entity_poly.pdbx_seq_one_letter_code
_entity_poly.pdbx_strand_id
1 'polypeptide(L)'
;MKTRPVCTSQTESADVKIRILATTDLHMNLTGFDYYSDLPDASVGLTRTANLINSARHSAGDAVVLLFDNGDALQGTPLGDRAVQDHDTHPMMQGFATLQYDAIGLGNHDFGFGLDALDRILADAPCPVLCSNLHPTKGIRTRWQDHTIFDRTVTWDGQKIPLRIGVFSVLPPQTTQWEAHHLSGMVTSEGILDAAKRAVQSLKSAGCHLIIALAHSGIEQEDEAPGSENMVIALAGLAGIDALIAGHTHFTMPGPSHSTMPQVDHDAGLIHGKPVVMAGSAGSHLGQIDLHMAHSADAGWAVVAQNAKLHAVSTASNDAEAPENPELVTLFEPIHSKTRAEMAEPVTRISQPLHSYFSFCAPDQGLALVAMAQAAGLRPYLAGSALADLPMLSAVSPYKCGGRSGPRFYTDVPAGEVCLRHIADLHIFPNELRAVRVTGAQVLDWLEMSAGVFHQLRFDAASELIDPSRAGYNFDVLFGLSYQIDLSQPARFDRQGQLLGQDNRRIRHLRFNGSDLRPEQEVIVALNNYRASGGGYFPFVDQAQAINLPPLDIKRVLRDYLIGDLPADPLAQTPYPFALAPQHGAQAILTTGPGALKYLAELNIFEPQVLAPDPSGFERIELTL
;
A
#
# COMPACT_ATOMS: atom_id res chain seq x y z
N MET A 1 10.03 -16.18 74.39
CA MET A 1 9.99 -16.58 72.98
C MET A 1 10.25 -15.33 72.13
N LYS A 2 11.43 -15.22 71.56
CA LYS A 2 11.78 -14.11 70.67
C LYS A 2 11.49 -14.55 69.24
N THR A 3 10.49 -13.93 68.63
CA THR A 3 10.19 -14.11 67.21
C THR A 3 11.28 -13.45 66.36
N ARG A 4 11.99 -14.25 65.57
CA ARG A 4 12.88 -13.77 64.52
C ARG A 4 12.08 -13.12 63.42
N PRO A 5 12.47 -11.95 62.87
CA PRO A 5 11.89 -11.43 61.67
C PRO A 5 12.29 -12.33 60.49
N VAL A 6 11.30 -12.77 59.73
CA VAL A 6 11.51 -13.41 58.40
C VAL A 6 11.98 -12.30 57.47
N CYS A 7 13.26 -12.33 57.14
CA CYS A 7 13.84 -11.51 56.08
C CYS A 7 13.32 -12.09 54.75
N THR A 8 12.29 -11.51 54.17
CA THR A 8 11.96 -11.73 52.80
C THR A 8 13.06 -11.07 51.95
N SER A 9 14.00 -11.88 51.47
CA SER A 9 14.90 -11.42 50.42
C SER A 9 14.08 -11.06 49.21
N GLN A 10 13.83 -9.75 48.99
CA GLN A 10 13.54 -9.28 47.63
C GLN A 10 14.73 -9.67 46.78
N THR A 11 14.55 -10.66 45.94
CA THR A 11 15.50 -10.95 44.87
C THR A 11 15.48 -9.73 43.94
N GLU A 12 16.51 -8.87 44.11
CA GLU A 12 16.73 -7.78 43.16
C GLU A 12 16.85 -8.39 41.77
N SER A 13 16.01 -7.98 40.84
CA SER A 13 16.04 -8.40 39.43
C SER A 13 16.79 -7.35 38.61
N ALA A 14 17.62 -7.76 37.64
CA ALA A 14 18.13 -6.84 36.64
C ALA A 14 16.94 -6.26 35.87
N ASP A 15 16.90 -4.96 35.72
CA ASP A 15 15.84 -4.23 35.01
C ASP A 15 16.47 -3.51 33.81
N VAL A 16 15.98 -3.79 32.60
CA VAL A 16 16.46 -3.22 31.35
C VAL A 16 15.32 -2.64 30.55
N LYS A 17 15.50 -1.40 30.11
CA LYS A 17 14.59 -0.74 29.19
C LYS A 17 15.07 -0.93 27.75
N ILE A 18 14.17 -1.32 26.88
CA ILE A 18 14.41 -1.42 25.45
C ILE A 18 13.40 -0.51 24.77
N ARG A 19 13.88 0.36 23.88
CA ARG A 19 13.05 1.19 23.00
C ARG A 19 13.23 0.72 21.58
N ILE A 20 12.16 0.29 20.95
CA ILE A 20 12.07 -0.06 19.55
C ILE A 20 11.41 1.11 18.83
N LEU A 21 12.08 1.67 17.84
CA LEU A 21 11.58 2.69 16.93
C LEU A 21 11.37 2.06 15.56
N ALA A 22 10.30 2.45 14.86
CA ALA A 22 9.97 1.83 13.60
C ALA A 22 9.40 2.82 12.59
N THR A 23 9.86 2.70 11.34
CA THR A 23 9.20 3.21 10.13
C THR A 23 8.67 2.05 9.31
N THR A 24 7.70 2.30 8.45
CA THR A 24 7.13 1.36 7.49
C THR A 24 6.59 2.13 6.30
N ASP A 25 6.52 1.49 5.14
CA ASP A 25 5.84 2.04 3.97
C ASP A 25 6.30 3.47 3.62
N LEU A 26 7.61 3.73 3.66
CA LEU A 26 8.19 5.05 3.38
C LEU A 26 7.95 5.48 1.92
N HIS A 27 7.83 4.53 1.00
CA HIS A 27 7.49 4.76 -0.40
C HIS A 27 8.25 5.92 -1.05
N MET A 28 9.57 6.01 -0.80
CA MET A 28 10.45 7.07 -1.30
C MET A 28 10.02 8.50 -0.94
N ASN A 29 9.21 8.68 0.10
CA ASN A 29 8.93 10.01 0.66
C ASN A 29 10.10 10.46 1.54
N LEU A 30 11.20 10.84 0.92
CA LEU A 30 12.40 11.29 1.60
C LEU A 30 12.22 12.70 2.21
N THR A 31 11.55 13.59 1.48
CA THR A 31 11.30 14.98 1.86
C THR A 31 9.80 15.22 2.09
N GLY A 32 9.46 16.30 2.79
CA GLY A 32 8.07 16.76 2.95
C GLY A 32 7.55 17.44 1.67
N PHE A 33 7.43 16.67 0.55
CA PHE A 33 7.09 17.24 -0.75
C PHE A 33 6.28 16.27 -1.62
N ASP A 34 5.21 16.76 -2.23
CA ASP A 34 4.41 16.05 -3.21
C ASP A 34 4.88 16.39 -4.64
N TYR A 35 5.53 15.44 -5.30
CA TYR A 35 6.05 15.61 -6.66
C TYR A 35 4.96 15.62 -7.74
N TYR A 36 3.75 15.20 -7.43
CA TYR A 36 2.62 15.20 -8.36
C TYR A 36 2.00 16.60 -8.47
N SER A 37 1.78 17.27 -7.33
CA SER A 37 1.25 18.63 -7.27
C SER A 37 2.34 19.71 -7.33
N ASP A 38 3.62 19.33 -7.17
CA ASP A 38 4.79 20.24 -7.02
C ASP A 38 4.64 21.19 -5.82
N LEU A 39 4.11 20.69 -4.71
CA LEU A 39 3.86 21.47 -3.48
C LEU A 39 4.51 20.82 -2.25
N PRO A 40 4.92 21.62 -1.26
CA PRO A 40 5.29 21.07 0.05
C PRO A 40 4.15 20.30 0.70
N ASP A 41 4.47 19.18 1.34
CA ASP A 41 3.56 18.40 2.17
C ASP A 41 4.15 18.18 3.57
N ALA A 42 3.58 18.87 4.54
CA ALA A 42 4.02 18.82 5.93
C ALA A 42 3.63 17.52 6.66
N SER A 43 2.79 16.70 6.06
CA SER A 43 2.27 15.47 6.68
C SER A 43 3.13 14.23 6.41
N VAL A 44 4.18 14.34 5.58
CA VAL A 44 5.03 13.23 5.12
C VAL A 44 6.51 13.58 5.19
N GLY A 45 7.36 12.60 4.98
CA GLY A 45 8.79 12.75 4.71
C GLY A 45 9.71 12.23 5.81
N LEU A 46 10.69 11.42 5.39
CA LEU A 46 11.74 10.89 6.27
C LEU A 46 12.54 12.03 6.94
N THR A 47 12.73 13.17 6.27
CA THR A 47 13.37 14.36 6.85
C THR A 47 12.65 14.86 8.11
N ARG A 48 11.31 14.73 8.19
CA ARG A 48 10.52 15.10 9.38
C ARG A 48 10.55 14.00 10.42
N THR A 49 10.35 12.76 9.99
CA THR A 49 10.42 11.57 10.89
C THR A 49 11.77 11.46 11.59
N ALA A 50 12.86 11.89 10.94
CA ALA A 50 14.21 11.92 11.50
C ALA A 50 14.29 12.71 12.81
N ASN A 51 13.59 13.85 12.92
CA ASN A 51 13.58 14.62 14.17
C ASN A 51 12.79 13.93 15.28
N LEU A 52 11.74 13.16 14.93
CA LEU A 52 11.03 12.31 15.89
C LEU A 52 11.95 11.19 16.40
N ILE A 53 12.71 10.55 15.49
CA ILE A 53 13.72 9.53 15.82
C ILE A 53 14.75 10.10 16.79
N ASN A 54 15.33 11.27 16.47
CA ASN A 54 16.32 11.91 17.31
C ASN A 54 15.75 12.27 18.70
N SER A 55 14.54 12.79 18.76
CA SER A 55 13.86 13.12 20.02
C SER A 55 13.57 11.87 20.85
N ALA A 56 13.13 10.78 20.20
CA ALA A 56 12.87 9.50 20.86
C ALA A 56 14.16 8.89 21.41
N ARG A 57 15.28 8.96 20.66
CA ARG A 57 16.60 8.52 21.12
C ARG A 57 17.08 9.34 22.32
N HIS A 58 16.97 10.65 22.25
CA HIS A 58 17.36 11.54 23.33
C HIS A 58 16.58 11.28 24.63
N SER A 59 15.28 11.03 24.51
CA SER A 59 14.40 10.74 25.66
C SER A 59 14.51 9.31 26.20
N ALA A 60 15.25 8.44 25.53
CA ALA A 60 15.40 7.03 25.94
C ALA A 60 16.26 6.85 27.21
N GLY A 61 17.11 7.81 27.54
CA GLY A 61 18.02 7.73 28.69
C GLY A 61 19.00 6.59 28.54
N ASP A 62 18.97 5.61 29.46
CA ASP A 62 19.83 4.42 29.49
C ASP A 62 19.24 3.20 28.77
N ALA A 63 18.10 3.35 28.11
CA ALA A 63 17.48 2.25 27.36
C ALA A 63 18.34 1.81 26.17
N VAL A 64 18.31 0.53 25.86
CA VAL A 64 18.79 0.01 24.57
C VAL A 64 17.81 0.48 23.49
N VAL A 65 18.30 1.28 22.54
CA VAL A 65 17.45 1.78 21.43
C VAL A 65 17.78 1.00 20.17
N LEU A 66 16.75 0.55 19.48
CA LEU A 66 16.81 -0.10 18.17
C LEU A 66 15.87 0.63 17.21
N LEU A 67 16.32 0.83 15.97
CA LEU A 67 15.54 1.48 14.91
C LEU A 67 15.43 0.55 13.71
N PHE A 68 14.20 0.28 13.28
CA PHE A 68 13.90 -0.62 12.16
C PHE A 68 13.06 0.05 11.09
N ASP A 69 13.26 -0.37 9.85
CA ASP A 69 12.31 -0.15 8.75
C ASP A 69 11.60 -1.48 8.44
N ASN A 70 10.30 -1.42 8.19
CA ASN A 70 9.47 -2.62 7.98
C ASN A 70 9.12 -2.86 6.50
N GLY A 71 9.86 -2.25 5.57
CA GLY A 71 9.70 -2.48 4.14
C GLY A 71 8.79 -1.48 3.42
N ASP A 72 8.64 -1.67 2.12
CA ASP A 72 8.04 -0.76 1.15
C ASP A 72 8.71 0.63 1.21
N ALA A 73 10.04 0.63 1.23
CA ALA A 73 10.82 1.85 1.30
C ALA A 73 11.18 2.41 -0.09
N LEU A 74 11.34 1.56 -1.13
CA LEU A 74 12.09 1.89 -2.35
C LEU A 74 11.24 2.39 -3.51
N GLN A 75 9.93 2.12 -3.52
CA GLN A 75 9.01 2.47 -4.61
C GLN A 75 7.84 3.29 -4.09
N GLY A 76 7.38 4.33 -4.82
CA GLY A 76 6.11 5.02 -4.51
C GLY A 76 6.02 6.49 -4.94
N THR A 77 7.13 7.16 -5.22
CA THR A 77 7.13 8.54 -5.73
C THR A 77 7.96 8.67 -7.01
N PRO A 78 7.79 9.75 -7.81
CA PRO A 78 8.68 10.04 -8.94
C PRO A 78 10.16 10.09 -8.58
N LEU A 79 10.50 10.46 -7.34
CA LEU A 79 11.87 10.43 -6.85
C LEU A 79 12.40 9.00 -6.78
N GLY A 80 11.56 8.01 -6.42
CA GLY A 80 11.92 6.59 -6.44
C GLY A 80 12.22 6.09 -7.85
N ASP A 81 11.35 6.40 -8.80
CA ASP A 81 11.55 6.05 -10.22
C ASP A 81 12.88 6.65 -10.74
N ARG A 82 13.21 7.87 -10.32
CA ARG A 82 14.47 8.53 -10.67
C ARG A 82 15.68 7.90 -9.99
N ALA A 83 15.58 7.61 -8.69
CA ALA A 83 16.69 7.07 -7.90
C ALA A 83 17.20 5.71 -8.40
N VAL A 84 16.29 4.87 -8.92
CA VAL A 84 16.65 3.56 -9.49
C VAL A 84 17.45 3.69 -10.79
N GLN A 85 17.27 4.77 -11.54
CA GLN A 85 17.99 5.03 -12.81
C GLN A 85 19.40 5.60 -12.57
N ASP A 86 19.64 6.25 -11.45
CA ASP A 86 20.96 6.76 -11.10
C ASP A 86 21.85 5.59 -10.59
N HIS A 87 23.14 5.63 -10.91
CA HIS A 87 24.11 4.61 -10.52
C HIS A 87 24.88 4.96 -9.25
N ASP A 88 24.50 6.06 -8.59
CA ASP A 88 25.06 6.48 -7.32
C ASP A 88 24.42 5.68 -6.17
N THR A 89 24.98 5.81 -4.95
CA THR A 89 24.38 5.21 -3.75
C THR A 89 22.94 5.65 -3.60
N HIS A 90 22.04 4.69 -3.44
CA HIS A 90 20.60 4.96 -3.40
C HIS A 90 20.24 5.88 -2.22
N PRO A 91 19.48 6.98 -2.41
CA PRO A 91 19.26 7.99 -1.38
C PRO A 91 18.53 7.45 -0.14
N MET A 92 17.67 6.43 -0.27
CA MET A 92 17.07 5.77 0.89
C MET A 92 18.13 5.07 1.75
N MET A 93 19.11 4.39 1.13
CA MET A 93 20.21 3.74 1.86
C MET A 93 21.11 4.78 2.54
N GLN A 94 21.32 5.94 1.92
CA GLN A 94 22.04 7.06 2.55
C GLN A 94 21.27 7.59 3.76
N GLY A 95 19.94 7.74 3.65
CA GLY A 95 19.07 8.13 4.76
C GLY A 95 19.10 7.14 5.91
N PHE A 96 19.01 5.85 5.63
CA PHE A 96 19.11 4.79 6.62
C PHE A 96 20.48 4.75 7.31
N ALA A 97 21.57 4.98 6.56
CA ALA A 97 22.91 5.10 7.12
C ALA A 97 23.04 6.30 8.05
N THR A 98 22.58 7.48 7.62
CA THR A 98 22.64 8.72 8.42
C THR A 98 21.83 8.59 9.71
N LEU A 99 20.65 7.95 9.64
CA LEU A 99 19.80 7.73 10.80
C LEU A 99 20.19 6.49 11.62
N GLN A 100 21.20 5.72 11.19
CA GLN A 100 21.71 4.53 11.88
C GLN A 100 20.59 3.52 12.16
N TYR A 101 19.90 3.05 11.10
CA TYR A 101 18.99 1.92 11.22
C TYR A 101 19.73 0.65 11.60
N ASP A 102 19.12 -0.17 12.45
CA ASP A 102 19.69 -1.44 12.93
C ASP A 102 19.35 -2.62 12.01
N ALA A 103 18.16 -2.63 11.41
CA ALA A 103 17.78 -3.58 10.35
C ALA A 103 16.65 -3.01 9.47
N ILE A 104 16.55 -3.58 8.26
CA ILE A 104 15.55 -3.25 7.25
C ILE A 104 14.79 -4.53 6.90
N GLY A 105 13.45 -4.54 7.05
CA GLY A 105 12.56 -5.52 6.43
C GLY A 105 12.33 -5.18 4.96
N LEU A 106 11.93 -6.16 4.15
CA LEU A 106 11.44 -5.91 2.80
C LEU A 106 9.91 -5.96 2.77
N GLY A 107 9.32 -5.10 1.94
CA GLY A 107 7.91 -5.14 1.58
C GLY A 107 7.71 -5.57 0.12
N ASN A 108 6.46 -5.65 -0.33
CA ASN A 108 6.15 -6.12 -1.69
C ASN A 108 6.58 -5.12 -2.78
N HIS A 109 6.46 -3.82 -2.54
CA HIS A 109 6.86 -2.79 -3.49
C HIS A 109 8.39 -2.65 -3.66
N ASP A 110 9.19 -3.15 -2.74
CA ASP A 110 10.65 -3.15 -2.91
C ASP A 110 11.12 -4.02 -4.08
N PHE A 111 10.26 -4.93 -4.56
CA PHE A 111 10.50 -5.79 -5.73
C PHE A 111 10.00 -5.20 -7.06
N GLY A 112 9.27 -4.09 -7.04
CA GLY A 112 8.63 -3.51 -8.22
C GLY A 112 9.58 -3.01 -9.32
N PHE A 113 10.87 -2.87 -9.02
CA PHE A 113 11.91 -2.57 -10.01
C PHE A 113 12.73 -3.80 -10.45
N GLY A 114 12.36 -5.01 -9.97
CA GLY A 114 13.02 -6.26 -10.26
C GLY A 114 14.25 -6.55 -9.40
N LEU A 115 14.68 -7.82 -9.41
CA LEU A 115 15.75 -8.31 -8.54
C LEU A 115 17.11 -7.66 -8.81
N ASP A 116 17.44 -7.36 -10.07
CA ASP A 116 18.72 -6.76 -10.42
C ASP A 116 18.84 -5.33 -9.85
N ALA A 117 17.74 -4.57 -9.90
CA ALA A 117 17.70 -3.23 -9.33
C ALA A 117 17.76 -3.32 -7.79
N LEU A 118 16.96 -4.20 -7.19
CA LEU A 118 16.97 -4.42 -5.74
C LEU A 118 18.37 -4.84 -5.25
N ASP A 119 19.04 -5.79 -5.92
CA ASP A 119 20.39 -6.23 -5.52
C ASP A 119 21.42 -5.08 -5.57
N ARG A 120 21.33 -4.21 -6.59
CA ARG A 120 22.20 -3.01 -6.65
C ARG A 120 21.93 -2.07 -5.49
N ILE A 121 20.68 -1.78 -5.18
CA ILE A 121 20.30 -0.88 -4.08
C ILE A 121 20.76 -1.43 -2.74
N LEU A 122 20.50 -2.71 -2.49
CA LEU A 122 20.88 -3.38 -1.24
C LEU A 122 22.39 -3.61 -1.09
N ALA A 123 23.18 -3.41 -2.16
CA ALA A 123 24.64 -3.44 -2.03
C ALA A 123 25.17 -2.36 -1.09
N ASP A 124 24.47 -1.23 -0.98
CA ASP A 124 24.81 -0.09 -0.13
C ASP A 124 24.01 -0.07 1.18
N ALA A 125 23.27 -1.14 1.51
CA ALA A 125 22.51 -1.19 2.75
C ALA A 125 23.44 -1.10 3.98
N PRO A 126 23.17 -0.16 4.91
CA PRO A 126 24.06 0.09 6.05
C PRO A 126 23.93 -0.95 7.17
N CYS A 127 22.92 -1.80 7.11
CA CYS A 127 22.57 -2.77 8.14
C CYS A 127 21.95 -4.03 7.51
N PRO A 128 21.71 -5.11 8.29
CA PRO A 128 21.08 -6.32 7.78
C PRO A 128 19.74 -6.06 7.14
N VAL A 129 19.52 -6.64 5.95
CA VAL A 129 18.24 -6.65 5.25
C VAL A 129 17.59 -8.01 5.46
N LEU A 130 16.32 -8.04 5.83
CA LEU A 130 15.62 -9.23 6.29
C LEU A 130 14.40 -9.57 5.42
N CYS A 131 14.27 -10.85 5.09
CA CYS A 131 13.05 -11.42 4.52
C CYS A 131 13.06 -12.95 4.74
N SER A 132 12.21 -13.44 5.65
CA SER A 132 12.21 -14.84 6.07
C SER A 132 11.38 -15.74 5.17
N ASN A 133 10.46 -15.20 4.39
CA ASN A 133 9.49 -16.00 3.64
C ASN A 133 9.63 -15.90 2.11
N LEU A 134 10.66 -15.23 1.59
CA LEU A 134 11.03 -15.30 0.17
C LEU A 134 12.38 -16.00 0.02
N HIS A 135 12.39 -17.05 -0.81
CA HIS A 135 13.54 -17.91 -1.00
C HIS A 135 14.03 -17.86 -2.45
N PRO A 136 15.30 -17.49 -2.67
CA PRO A 136 15.88 -17.52 -4.02
C PRO A 136 15.95 -18.96 -4.54
N THR A 137 15.64 -19.15 -5.83
CA THR A 137 15.82 -20.44 -6.49
C THR A 137 17.30 -20.72 -6.72
N LYS A 138 17.61 -21.99 -7.06
CA LYS A 138 19.00 -22.43 -7.25
C LYS A 138 19.75 -21.57 -8.27
N GLY A 139 20.82 -20.93 -7.83
CA GLY A 139 21.69 -20.09 -8.67
C GLY A 139 21.41 -18.59 -8.55
N ILE A 140 20.30 -18.20 -7.96
CA ILE A 140 20.00 -16.80 -7.66
C ILE A 140 20.63 -16.43 -6.33
N ARG A 141 21.29 -15.28 -6.29
CA ARG A 141 21.86 -14.70 -5.06
C ARG A 141 21.03 -13.49 -4.67
N THR A 142 20.82 -13.33 -3.37
CA THR A 142 20.09 -12.20 -2.79
C THR A 142 20.89 -11.61 -1.64
N ARG A 143 20.60 -10.35 -1.31
CA ARG A 143 21.30 -9.64 -0.21
C ARG A 143 20.48 -9.60 1.07
N TRP A 144 19.32 -10.23 1.11
CA TRP A 144 18.57 -10.38 2.35
C TRP A 144 18.84 -11.73 3.00
N GLN A 145 18.59 -11.80 4.29
CA GLN A 145 18.71 -12.99 5.12
C GLN A 145 17.43 -13.23 5.93
N ASP A 146 17.25 -14.44 6.45
CA ASP A 146 16.04 -14.85 7.17
C ASP A 146 15.83 -14.02 8.45
N HIS A 147 16.89 -13.78 9.23
CA HIS A 147 16.84 -13.08 10.52
C HIS A 147 18.22 -12.57 10.92
N THR A 148 18.26 -11.71 11.91
CA THR A 148 19.50 -11.23 12.53
C THR A 148 19.41 -11.27 14.05
N ILE A 149 20.58 -11.24 14.73
CA ILE A 149 20.68 -11.26 16.18
C ILE A 149 21.55 -10.10 16.63
N PHE A 150 21.05 -9.32 17.57
CA PHE A 150 21.78 -8.24 18.22
C PHE A 150 22.21 -8.70 19.60
N ASP A 151 23.52 -8.86 19.80
CA ASP A 151 24.10 -9.13 21.11
C ASP A 151 24.29 -7.81 21.87
N ARG A 152 23.74 -7.74 23.07
CA ARG A 152 23.87 -6.61 23.98
C ARG A 152 24.40 -7.13 25.32
N THR A 153 25.04 -6.27 26.08
CA THR A 153 25.50 -6.59 27.42
C THR A 153 24.94 -5.56 28.39
N VAL A 154 24.22 -6.04 29.36
CA VAL A 154 23.64 -5.24 30.43
C VAL A 154 24.49 -5.41 31.69
N THR A 155 24.79 -4.32 32.38
CA THR A 155 25.48 -4.37 33.67
C THR A 155 24.44 -4.28 34.80
N TRP A 156 24.41 -5.31 35.66
CA TRP A 156 23.53 -5.35 36.81
C TRP A 156 24.32 -5.88 38.01
N ASP A 157 24.26 -5.20 39.14
CA ASP A 157 25.00 -5.51 40.37
C ASP A 157 26.51 -5.81 40.11
N GLY A 158 27.11 -5.01 39.20
CA GLY A 158 28.50 -5.19 38.79
C GLY A 158 28.79 -6.40 37.88
N GLN A 159 27.78 -7.22 37.57
CA GLN A 159 27.89 -8.34 36.65
C GLN A 159 27.42 -7.97 35.23
N LYS A 160 28.09 -8.56 34.25
CA LYS A 160 27.69 -8.43 32.83
C LYS A 160 26.76 -9.56 32.45
N ILE A 161 25.51 -9.24 32.14
CA ILE A 161 24.50 -10.20 31.70
C ILE A 161 24.26 -10.05 30.21
N PRO A 162 24.36 -11.13 29.40
CA PRO A 162 24.10 -11.06 27.98
C PRO A 162 22.59 -10.92 27.73
N LEU A 163 22.22 -10.06 26.77
CA LEU A 163 20.88 -9.90 26.24
C LEU A 163 20.95 -10.08 24.73
N ARG A 164 20.34 -11.15 24.21
CA ARG A 164 20.25 -11.44 22.78
C ARG A 164 18.87 -11.08 22.25
N ILE A 165 18.83 -10.23 21.24
CA ILE A 165 17.59 -9.76 20.60
C ILE A 165 17.58 -10.30 19.18
N GLY A 166 16.62 -11.18 18.88
CA GLY A 166 16.40 -11.72 17.56
C GLY A 166 15.39 -10.89 16.78
N VAL A 167 15.64 -10.65 15.50
CA VAL A 167 14.74 -9.92 14.61
C VAL A 167 14.58 -10.71 13.31
N PHE A 168 13.36 -10.89 12.84
CA PHE A 168 13.06 -11.49 11.55
C PHE A 168 12.02 -10.64 10.81
N SER A 169 11.88 -10.84 9.50
CA SER A 169 10.91 -10.10 8.68
C SER A 169 10.11 -11.04 7.80
N VAL A 170 8.84 -10.71 7.58
CA VAL A 170 7.93 -11.39 6.66
C VAL A 170 7.12 -10.38 5.86
N LEU A 171 6.68 -10.77 4.66
CA LEU A 171 5.86 -9.96 3.75
C LEU A 171 4.78 -10.82 3.09
N PRO A 172 3.77 -10.24 2.39
CA PRO A 172 2.74 -10.99 1.70
C PRO A 172 3.32 -12.03 0.74
N PRO A 173 2.96 -13.31 0.85
CA PRO A 173 3.44 -14.34 -0.08
C PRO A 173 3.00 -14.07 -1.53
N GLN A 174 1.94 -13.31 -1.72
CA GLN A 174 1.43 -12.83 -3.02
C GLN A 174 2.44 -11.94 -3.77
N THR A 175 3.47 -11.41 -3.13
CA THR A 175 4.53 -10.63 -3.78
C THR A 175 5.09 -11.33 -5.01
N THR A 176 5.32 -12.65 -4.95
CA THR A 176 5.79 -13.42 -6.12
C THR A 176 4.76 -13.51 -7.24
N GLN A 177 3.48 -13.32 -6.95
CA GLN A 177 2.41 -13.28 -7.92
C GLN A 177 2.20 -11.86 -8.48
N TRP A 178 2.16 -10.84 -7.62
CA TRP A 178 2.00 -9.45 -8.04
C TRP A 178 3.16 -8.99 -8.91
N GLU A 179 4.38 -9.39 -8.56
CA GLU A 179 5.62 -9.08 -9.27
C GLU A 179 6.12 -10.25 -10.13
N ALA A 180 5.18 -11.10 -10.63
CA ALA A 180 5.54 -12.31 -11.39
C ALA A 180 6.42 -12.03 -12.61
N HIS A 181 6.25 -10.87 -13.26
CA HIS A 181 7.07 -10.45 -14.40
C HIS A 181 8.55 -10.24 -14.03
N HIS A 182 8.86 -9.95 -12.77
CA HIS A 182 10.20 -9.78 -12.24
C HIS A 182 10.71 -11.01 -11.47
N LEU A 183 9.80 -11.76 -10.82
CA LEU A 183 10.18 -12.78 -9.83
C LEU A 183 9.94 -14.22 -10.28
N SER A 184 9.17 -14.45 -11.36
CA SER A 184 8.81 -15.80 -11.80
C SER A 184 10.04 -16.65 -12.11
N GLY A 185 10.13 -17.82 -11.47
CA GLY A 185 11.26 -18.75 -11.60
C GLY A 185 12.54 -18.34 -10.86
N MET A 186 12.60 -17.14 -10.30
CA MET A 186 13.77 -16.63 -9.56
C MET A 186 13.60 -16.70 -8.04
N VAL A 187 12.38 -16.53 -7.54
CA VAL A 187 12.05 -16.53 -6.11
C VAL A 187 10.79 -17.35 -5.89
N THR A 188 10.72 -18.01 -4.75
CA THR A 188 9.51 -18.70 -4.26
C THR A 188 9.10 -18.12 -2.92
N SER A 189 7.80 -18.09 -2.63
CA SER A 189 7.26 -17.61 -1.35
C SER A 189 6.80 -18.75 -0.45
N GLU A 190 6.97 -18.56 0.85
CA GLU A 190 6.42 -19.37 1.94
C GLU A 190 5.32 -18.58 2.65
N GLY A 191 4.33 -19.25 3.25
CA GLY A 191 3.31 -18.58 4.06
C GLY A 191 3.89 -17.86 5.26
N ILE A 192 3.32 -16.69 5.61
CA ILE A 192 3.82 -15.82 6.69
C ILE A 192 3.96 -16.57 8.02
N LEU A 193 2.95 -17.34 8.43
CA LEU A 193 2.98 -18.04 9.72
C LEU A 193 4.01 -19.17 9.77
N ASP A 194 4.22 -19.88 8.67
CA ASP A 194 5.17 -21.00 8.63
C ASP A 194 6.60 -20.47 8.67
N ALA A 195 6.89 -19.41 7.92
CA ALA A 195 8.17 -18.71 8.00
C ALA A 195 8.43 -18.14 9.40
N ALA A 196 7.42 -17.52 10.03
CA ALA A 196 7.53 -16.99 11.38
C ALA A 196 7.82 -18.09 12.42
N LYS A 197 7.12 -19.23 12.35
CA LYS A 197 7.38 -20.39 13.24
C LYS A 197 8.82 -20.87 13.09
N ARG A 198 9.31 -21.00 11.85
CA ARG A 198 10.68 -21.39 11.54
C ARG A 198 11.72 -20.40 12.08
N ALA A 199 11.49 -19.09 11.85
CA ALA A 199 12.36 -18.02 12.32
C ALA A 199 12.41 -17.97 13.86
N VAL A 200 11.26 -18.04 14.53
CA VAL A 200 11.17 -18.09 16.01
C VAL A 200 11.91 -19.30 16.57
N GLN A 201 11.73 -20.48 15.97
CA GLN A 201 12.46 -21.68 16.42
C GLN A 201 13.97 -21.53 16.26
N SER A 202 14.44 -20.98 15.15
CA SER A 202 15.86 -20.70 14.90
C SER A 202 16.43 -19.72 15.94
N LEU A 203 15.75 -18.60 16.18
CA LEU A 203 16.17 -17.56 17.12
C LEU A 203 16.18 -18.07 18.57
N LYS A 204 15.16 -18.84 18.97
CA LYS A 204 15.15 -19.51 20.30
C LYS A 204 16.31 -20.49 20.44
N SER A 205 16.58 -21.30 19.43
CA SER A 205 17.71 -22.25 19.42
C SER A 205 19.06 -21.54 19.49
N ALA A 206 19.13 -20.32 18.93
CA ALA A 206 20.31 -19.45 19.06
C ALA A 206 20.41 -18.74 20.42
N GLY A 207 19.45 -18.94 21.33
CA GLY A 207 19.44 -18.36 22.67
C GLY A 207 18.98 -16.91 22.72
N CYS A 208 18.12 -16.47 21.80
CA CYS A 208 17.51 -15.15 21.86
C CYS A 208 16.52 -15.04 23.03
N HIS A 209 16.60 -13.93 23.76
CA HIS A 209 15.78 -13.64 24.94
C HIS A 209 14.57 -12.76 24.60
N LEU A 210 14.66 -11.97 23.54
CA LEU A 210 13.60 -11.13 22.97
C LEU A 210 13.55 -11.38 21.47
N ILE A 211 12.35 -11.57 20.92
CA ILE A 211 12.15 -11.77 19.48
C ILE A 211 11.15 -10.73 18.95
N ILE A 212 11.60 -9.97 17.95
CA ILE A 212 10.84 -8.90 17.30
C ILE A 212 10.52 -9.33 15.87
N ALA A 213 9.26 -9.18 15.46
CA ALA A 213 8.81 -9.42 14.10
C ALA A 213 8.64 -8.09 13.34
N LEU A 214 9.35 -7.94 12.23
CA LEU A 214 9.08 -6.95 11.20
C LEU A 214 8.06 -7.59 10.25
N ALA A 215 6.79 -7.31 10.45
CA ALA A 215 5.71 -7.92 9.68
C ALA A 215 5.18 -6.90 8.67
N HIS A 216 5.74 -6.91 7.46
CA HIS A 216 5.15 -6.14 6.36
C HIS A 216 3.84 -6.80 5.92
N SER A 217 2.81 -6.65 6.75
CA SER A 217 1.52 -7.35 6.71
C SER A 217 0.50 -6.54 7.51
N GLY A 218 -0.77 -6.60 7.11
CA GLY A 218 -1.85 -5.85 7.73
C GLY A 218 -2.39 -6.48 9.00
N ILE A 219 -3.16 -5.68 9.76
CA ILE A 219 -3.94 -6.10 10.92
C ILE A 219 -5.36 -6.33 10.45
N GLU A 220 -5.71 -7.56 10.13
CA GLU A 220 -7.05 -7.95 9.70
C GLU A 220 -7.45 -9.27 10.36
N GLN A 221 -8.77 -9.43 10.59
CA GLN A 221 -9.33 -10.69 11.04
C GLN A 221 -9.59 -11.54 9.79
N GLU A 222 -8.54 -12.14 9.25
CA GLU A 222 -8.67 -13.15 8.21
C GLU A 222 -8.74 -14.54 8.84
N ASP A 223 -9.44 -15.45 8.17
CA ASP A 223 -9.28 -16.88 8.44
C ASP A 223 -7.80 -17.21 8.27
N GLU A 224 -7.22 -18.02 9.16
CA GLU A 224 -5.81 -18.45 9.14
C GLU A 224 -5.52 -19.35 7.91
N ALA A 225 -6.01 -18.95 6.73
CA ALA A 225 -5.80 -19.71 5.51
C ALA A 225 -4.32 -19.62 5.10
N PRO A 226 -3.71 -20.74 4.71
CA PRO A 226 -2.38 -20.71 4.13
C PRO A 226 -2.33 -19.73 2.95
N GLY A 227 -1.42 -18.76 3.00
CA GLY A 227 -1.24 -17.78 1.95
C GLY A 227 -1.98 -16.44 2.14
N SER A 228 -2.63 -16.18 3.28
CA SER A 228 -3.20 -14.86 3.59
C SER A 228 -2.11 -13.79 3.66
N GLU A 229 -2.45 -12.55 3.22
CA GLU A 229 -1.51 -11.42 3.18
C GLU A 229 -1.48 -10.61 4.49
N ASN A 230 -2.60 -10.55 5.24
CA ASN A 230 -2.77 -9.74 6.44
C ASN A 230 -2.83 -10.63 7.69
N MET A 231 -1.67 -10.93 8.28
CA MET A 231 -1.50 -11.98 9.28
C MET A 231 -0.99 -11.48 10.65
N VAL A 232 -1.02 -10.17 10.91
CA VAL A 232 -0.45 -9.63 12.16
C VAL A 232 -1.19 -10.13 13.40
N ILE A 233 -2.52 -10.33 13.35
CA ILE A 233 -3.28 -10.89 14.49
C ILE A 233 -2.78 -12.31 14.80
N ALA A 234 -2.66 -13.16 13.77
CA ALA A 234 -2.18 -14.52 13.93
C ALA A 234 -0.71 -14.59 14.39
N LEU A 235 0.15 -13.70 13.86
CA LEU A 235 1.55 -13.57 14.31
C LEU A 235 1.64 -13.16 15.79
N ALA A 236 0.80 -12.22 16.23
CA ALA A 236 0.75 -11.84 17.64
C ALA A 236 0.26 -13.00 18.54
N GLY A 237 -0.56 -13.90 18.03
CA GLY A 237 -0.94 -15.14 18.72
C GLY A 237 0.18 -16.17 18.86
N LEU A 238 1.24 -16.08 18.02
CA LEU A 238 2.32 -17.06 18.01
C LEU A 238 3.24 -16.92 19.24
N ALA A 239 3.42 -18.02 19.97
CA ALA A 239 4.29 -18.05 21.15
C ALA A 239 5.76 -17.83 20.78
N GLY A 240 6.40 -16.85 21.43
CA GLY A 240 7.82 -16.55 21.28
C GLY A 240 8.12 -15.35 20.42
N ILE A 241 7.13 -14.66 19.89
CA ILE A 241 7.23 -13.28 19.42
C ILE A 241 6.86 -12.38 20.59
N ASP A 242 7.64 -11.34 20.86
CA ASP A 242 7.45 -10.45 22.01
C ASP A 242 6.98 -9.05 21.60
N ALA A 243 7.32 -8.58 20.40
CA ALA A 243 6.89 -7.31 19.83
C ALA A 243 6.75 -7.40 18.31
N LEU A 244 5.84 -6.62 17.72
CA LEU A 244 5.59 -6.63 16.28
C LEU A 244 5.57 -5.19 15.72
N ILE A 245 6.11 -5.05 14.52
CA ILE A 245 5.95 -3.86 13.68
C ILE A 245 5.13 -4.32 12.47
N ALA A 246 3.95 -3.74 12.28
CA ALA A 246 3.03 -4.01 11.18
C ALA A 246 3.15 -2.95 10.07
N GLY A 247 2.65 -3.25 8.87
CA GLY A 247 2.70 -2.35 7.70
C GLY A 247 1.74 -2.77 6.59
N HIS A 248 2.08 -2.49 5.33
CA HIS A 248 1.38 -2.91 4.10
C HIS A 248 0.02 -2.23 3.87
N THR A 249 -0.81 -2.11 4.86
CA THR A 249 -2.17 -1.55 4.71
C THR A 249 -2.25 -0.04 4.95
N HIS A 250 -1.15 0.61 5.33
CA HIS A 250 -0.99 2.05 5.58
C HIS A 250 -1.86 2.60 6.73
N PHE A 251 -2.50 1.74 7.52
CA PHE A 251 -3.21 2.17 8.72
C PHE A 251 -2.26 2.55 9.85
N THR A 252 -2.83 3.05 10.94
CA THR A 252 -2.09 3.38 12.16
C THR A 252 -2.50 2.46 13.32
N MET A 253 -1.50 2.04 14.12
CA MET A 253 -1.68 1.28 15.36
C MET A 253 -0.61 1.72 16.38
N PRO A 254 -0.97 2.19 17.58
CA PRO A 254 -2.33 2.44 18.07
C PRO A 254 -3.14 3.39 17.20
N GLY A 255 -4.48 3.19 17.17
CA GLY A 255 -5.39 4.05 16.39
C GLY A 255 -6.76 3.42 16.15
N PRO A 256 -7.75 4.20 15.73
CA PRO A 256 -9.14 3.77 15.67
C PRO A 256 -9.46 2.77 14.55
N SER A 257 -8.58 2.58 13.57
CA SER A 257 -8.84 1.76 12.37
C SER A 257 -9.18 0.30 12.67
N HIS A 258 -8.78 -0.20 13.85
CA HIS A 258 -8.95 -1.60 14.24
C HIS A 258 -9.91 -1.79 15.44
N SER A 259 -10.72 -0.78 15.75
CA SER A 259 -11.61 -0.74 16.93
C SER A 259 -12.69 -1.83 16.97
N THR A 260 -13.00 -2.45 15.83
CA THR A 260 -14.02 -3.51 15.76
C THR A 260 -13.47 -4.93 15.94
N MET A 261 -12.15 -5.09 16.12
CA MET A 261 -11.49 -6.40 16.20
C MET A 261 -11.32 -6.85 17.65
N PRO A 262 -11.95 -7.97 18.08
CA PRO A 262 -11.97 -8.38 19.50
C PRO A 262 -10.58 -8.68 20.10
N GLN A 263 -9.60 -9.07 19.29
CA GLN A 263 -8.25 -9.41 19.73
C GLN A 263 -7.33 -8.18 19.84
N VAL A 264 -7.81 -7.01 19.43
CA VAL A 264 -7.04 -5.78 19.32
C VAL A 264 -7.48 -4.78 20.38
N ASP A 265 -6.56 -4.39 21.26
CA ASP A 265 -6.68 -3.19 22.07
C ASP A 265 -6.07 -2.03 21.30
N HIS A 266 -6.91 -1.38 20.49
CA HIS A 266 -6.47 -0.37 19.55
C HIS A 266 -5.95 0.92 20.22
N ASP A 267 -6.36 1.20 21.45
CA ASP A 267 -5.91 2.36 22.23
C ASP A 267 -4.54 2.11 22.85
N ALA A 268 -4.35 0.91 23.41
CA ALA A 268 -3.09 0.53 24.04
C ALA A 268 -2.03 0.04 23.03
N GLY A 269 -2.39 -0.22 21.77
CA GLY A 269 -1.48 -0.79 20.78
C GLY A 269 -1.12 -2.24 21.10
N LEU A 270 -2.09 -3.05 21.55
CA LEU A 270 -1.85 -4.43 21.91
C LEU A 270 -2.70 -5.40 21.07
N ILE A 271 -2.07 -6.49 20.62
CA ILE A 271 -2.77 -7.62 19.99
C ILE A 271 -2.39 -8.90 20.76
N HIS A 272 -3.35 -9.65 21.23
CA HIS A 272 -3.14 -10.78 22.14
C HIS A 272 -2.23 -10.43 23.33
N GLY A 273 -2.32 -9.20 23.82
CA GLY A 273 -1.51 -8.69 24.94
C GLY A 273 -0.06 -8.36 24.57
N LYS A 274 0.36 -8.40 23.30
CA LYS A 274 1.69 -8.03 22.83
C LYS A 274 1.67 -6.65 22.18
N PRO A 275 2.74 -5.84 22.35
CA PRO A 275 2.81 -4.52 21.74
C PRO A 275 3.01 -4.61 20.23
N VAL A 276 2.19 -3.85 19.51
CA VAL A 276 2.20 -3.73 18.06
C VAL A 276 2.14 -2.26 17.67
N VAL A 277 3.00 -1.85 16.73
CA VAL A 277 2.91 -0.54 16.08
C VAL A 277 2.78 -0.70 14.58
N MET A 278 1.97 0.17 13.96
CA MET A 278 1.91 0.38 12.51
C MET A 278 1.97 1.90 12.27
N ALA A 279 3.03 2.35 11.64
CA ALA A 279 3.39 3.78 11.58
C ALA A 279 2.80 4.51 10.36
N GLY A 280 1.66 4.06 9.84
CA GLY A 280 1.05 4.65 8.65
C GLY A 280 1.90 4.43 7.41
N SER A 281 2.10 5.48 6.61
CA SER A 281 2.94 5.44 5.41
C SER A 281 3.60 6.78 5.15
N ALA A 282 4.50 6.83 4.16
CA ALA A 282 5.17 8.04 3.67
C ALA A 282 5.96 8.82 4.74
N GLY A 283 6.33 8.18 5.83
CA GLY A 283 7.00 8.84 6.96
C GLY A 283 6.08 9.76 7.76
N SER A 284 4.76 9.55 7.71
CA SER A 284 3.76 10.33 8.45
C SER A 284 3.85 10.15 9.96
N HIS A 285 4.35 9.00 10.41
CA HIS A 285 4.48 8.66 11.83
C HIS A 285 5.77 7.93 12.12
N LEU A 286 6.20 7.98 13.39
CA LEU A 286 7.20 7.10 13.97
C LEU A 286 6.51 6.17 14.96
N GLY A 287 6.65 4.87 14.80
CA GLY A 287 6.24 3.86 15.78
C GLY A 287 7.25 3.75 16.91
N GLN A 288 6.78 3.61 18.15
CA GLN A 288 7.61 3.38 19.32
C GLN A 288 7.01 2.30 20.20
N ILE A 289 7.82 1.28 20.53
CA ILE A 289 7.51 0.28 21.56
C ILE A 289 8.56 0.42 22.67
N ASP A 290 8.11 0.62 23.90
CA ASP A 290 8.96 0.60 25.08
C ASP A 290 8.70 -0.72 25.85
N LEU A 291 9.76 -1.50 26.06
CA LEU A 291 9.71 -2.75 26.82
C LEU A 291 10.54 -2.61 28.08
N HIS A 292 10.01 -3.12 29.20
CA HIS A 292 10.73 -3.36 30.43
C HIS A 292 10.99 -4.86 30.53
N MET A 293 12.27 -5.23 30.61
CA MET A 293 12.68 -6.61 30.80
C MET A 293 13.33 -6.79 32.16
N ALA A 294 12.91 -7.80 32.89
CA ALA A 294 13.53 -8.23 34.13
C ALA A 294 14.30 -9.54 33.93
N HIS A 295 15.46 -9.66 34.57
CA HIS A 295 16.23 -10.90 34.60
C HIS A 295 16.28 -11.45 36.02
N SER A 296 15.98 -12.74 36.14
CA SER A 296 16.20 -13.49 37.40
C SER A 296 17.07 -14.71 37.14
N ALA A 297 17.81 -15.14 38.19
CA ALA A 297 18.68 -16.29 38.07
C ALA A 297 17.94 -17.61 37.72
N ASP A 298 16.67 -17.72 38.16
CA ASP A 298 15.87 -18.94 38.00
C ASP A 298 15.06 -18.95 36.69
N ALA A 299 14.57 -17.79 36.23
CA ALA A 299 13.65 -17.70 35.09
C ALA A 299 14.27 -17.05 33.84
N GLY A 300 15.49 -16.49 33.95
CA GLY A 300 16.11 -15.75 32.85
C GLY A 300 15.42 -14.41 32.57
N TRP A 301 15.45 -13.95 31.33
CA TRP A 301 14.83 -12.72 30.87
C TRP A 301 13.33 -12.86 30.63
N ALA A 302 12.55 -11.88 31.07
CA ALA A 302 11.12 -11.78 30.79
C ALA A 302 10.70 -10.33 30.59
N VAL A 303 9.76 -10.08 29.66
CA VAL A 303 9.08 -8.78 29.51
C VAL A 303 8.10 -8.62 30.67
N VAL A 304 8.25 -7.57 31.48
CA VAL A 304 7.42 -7.31 32.68
C VAL A 304 6.50 -6.11 32.49
N ALA A 305 6.81 -5.20 31.57
CA ALA A 305 5.94 -4.10 31.19
C ALA A 305 6.21 -3.70 29.74
N GLN A 306 5.20 -3.14 29.11
CA GLN A 306 5.25 -2.73 27.71
C GLN A 306 4.34 -1.54 27.44
N ASN A 307 4.69 -0.75 26.44
CA ASN A 307 3.90 0.37 25.96
C ASN A 307 4.15 0.57 24.48
N ALA A 308 3.08 0.81 23.71
CA ALA A 308 3.14 1.11 22.29
C ALA A 308 2.53 2.49 22.02
N LYS A 309 3.13 3.29 21.15
CA LYS A 309 2.63 4.60 20.76
C LYS A 309 3.11 5.02 19.38
N LEU A 310 2.41 5.99 18.80
CA LEU A 310 2.80 6.66 17.56
C LEU A 310 3.15 8.12 17.83
N HIS A 311 4.09 8.64 17.07
CA HIS A 311 4.44 10.04 17.00
C HIS A 311 4.15 10.53 15.59
N ALA A 312 3.17 11.40 15.39
CA ALA A 312 2.86 11.99 14.09
C ALA A 312 3.82 13.14 13.75
N VAL A 313 4.18 13.26 12.48
CA VAL A 313 4.97 14.41 11.98
C VAL A 313 4.13 15.69 11.89
N SER A 314 2.82 15.56 11.75
CA SER A 314 1.84 16.64 11.75
C SER A 314 0.59 16.21 12.49
N THR A 315 0.01 17.11 13.29
CA THR A 315 -1.26 16.86 13.99
C THR A 315 -2.27 17.94 13.63
N ALA A 316 -3.50 17.55 13.34
CA ALA A 316 -4.58 18.47 13.01
C ALA A 316 -4.93 19.47 14.14
N SER A 317 -4.48 19.20 15.38
CA SER A 317 -4.80 20.01 16.56
C SER A 317 -3.72 21.02 16.97
N ASN A 318 -2.54 20.93 16.39
CA ASN A 318 -1.43 21.85 16.66
C ASN A 318 -0.86 22.33 15.34
N ASP A 319 -0.73 23.66 15.15
CA ASP A 319 0.04 24.27 14.05
C ASP A 319 1.56 23.95 14.11
N ALA A 320 1.97 23.03 14.99
CA ALA A 320 3.35 22.62 15.17
C ALA A 320 3.63 21.37 14.33
N GLU A 321 4.08 21.60 13.10
CA GLU A 321 4.67 20.56 12.25
C GLU A 321 6.04 20.14 12.80
N ALA A 322 6.38 18.85 12.72
CA ALA A 322 7.76 18.45 12.98
C ALA A 322 8.69 19.12 11.95
N PRO A 323 9.70 19.90 12.39
CA PRO A 323 10.63 20.51 11.45
C PRO A 323 11.38 19.43 10.67
N GLU A 324 11.82 19.76 9.46
CA GLU A 324 12.68 18.86 8.70
C GLU A 324 14.09 18.83 9.28
N ASN A 325 14.72 17.67 9.25
CA ASN A 325 16.11 17.50 9.68
C ASN A 325 17.06 18.13 8.63
N PRO A 326 17.88 19.15 9.00
CA PRO A 326 18.68 19.89 8.03
C PRO A 326 19.79 19.06 7.39
N GLU A 327 20.31 18.03 8.06
CA GLU A 327 21.30 17.13 7.49
C GLU A 327 20.71 16.31 6.36
N LEU A 328 19.53 15.70 6.56
CA LEU A 328 18.85 14.93 5.53
C LEU A 328 18.31 15.82 4.41
N VAL A 329 17.82 17.03 4.71
CA VAL A 329 17.43 17.99 3.66
C VAL A 329 18.63 18.27 2.75
N THR A 330 19.80 18.56 3.31
CA THR A 330 21.03 18.78 2.54
C THR A 330 21.44 17.54 1.74
N LEU A 331 21.32 16.36 2.34
CA LEU A 331 21.65 15.08 1.70
C LEU A 331 20.77 14.81 0.48
N PHE A 332 19.48 15.07 0.57
CA PHE A 332 18.50 14.73 -0.48
C PHE A 332 18.28 15.85 -1.50
N GLU A 333 18.79 17.09 -1.24
CA GLU A 333 18.60 18.23 -2.13
C GLU A 333 19.00 17.97 -3.60
N PRO A 334 20.13 17.30 -3.91
CA PRO A 334 20.51 17.08 -5.31
C PRO A 334 19.48 16.26 -6.08
N ILE A 335 19.01 15.14 -5.51
CA ILE A 335 18.02 14.28 -6.18
C ILE A 335 16.62 14.91 -6.15
N HIS A 336 16.27 15.62 -5.08
CA HIS A 336 15.03 16.39 -4.98
C HIS A 336 14.91 17.41 -6.11
N SER A 337 15.90 18.28 -6.26
CA SER A 337 15.93 19.31 -7.31
C SER A 337 15.93 18.70 -8.71
N LYS A 338 16.69 17.62 -8.94
CA LYS A 338 16.74 16.91 -10.21
C LYS A 338 15.39 16.31 -10.57
N THR A 339 14.72 15.64 -9.62
CA THR A 339 13.38 15.06 -9.82
C THR A 339 12.35 16.14 -10.13
N ARG A 340 12.36 17.27 -9.41
CA ARG A 340 11.44 18.39 -9.68
C ARG A 340 11.64 18.96 -11.08
N ALA A 341 12.88 19.16 -11.50
CA ALA A 341 13.19 19.66 -12.84
C ALA A 341 12.67 18.71 -13.94
N GLU A 342 12.89 17.40 -13.78
CA GLU A 342 12.39 16.39 -14.71
C GLU A 342 10.85 16.35 -14.71
N MET A 343 10.23 16.34 -13.56
CA MET A 343 8.76 16.32 -13.43
C MET A 343 8.08 17.58 -13.97
N ALA A 344 8.80 18.68 -14.10
CA ALA A 344 8.32 19.93 -14.71
C ALA A 344 8.45 19.97 -16.24
N GLU A 345 9.07 18.95 -16.88
CA GLU A 345 9.22 18.92 -18.33
C GLU A 345 7.86 18.91 -19.04
N PRO A 346 7.58 19.86 -19.96
CA PRO A 346 6.30 19.95 -20.63
C PRO A 346 6.13 18.81 -21.65
N VAL A 347 4.92 18.28 -21.73
CA VAL A 347 4.55 17.17 -22.62
C VAL A 347 3.53 17.63 -23.66
N THR A 348 2.42 18.21 -23.25
CA THR A 348 1.32 18.62 -24.14
C THR A 348 0.44 19.69 -23.48
N ARG A 349 -0.71 19.99 -24.09
CA ARG A 349 -1.75 20.86 -23.53
C ARG A 349 -3.12 20.19 -23.63
N ILE A 350 -3.91 20.32 -22.56
CA ILE A 350 -5.30 19.84 -22.49
C ILE A 350 -6.27 21.00 -22.34
N SER A 351 -7.48 20.86 -22.88
CA SER A 351 -8.52 21.88 -22.85
C SER A 351 -9.46 21.75 -21.65
N GLN A 352 -9.52 20.59 -21.01
CA GLN A 352 -10.36 20.26 -19.88
C GLN A 352 -9.48 19.79 -18.71
N PRO A 353 -9.87 20.03 -17.45
CA PRO A 353 -9.17 19.45 -16.31
C PRO A 353 -9.32 17.91 -16.27
N LEU A 354 -8.36 17.23 -15.65
CA LEU A 354 -8.43 15.79 -15.36
C LEU A 354 -8.40 15.62 -13.85
N HIS A 355 -9.44 15.01 -13.29
CA HIS A 355 -9.49 14.77 -11.85
C HIS A 355 -10.19 13.46 -11.49
N SER A 356 -9.88 12.90 -10.33
CA SER A 356 -10.41 11.62 -9.86
C SER A 356 -11.45 11.74 -8.73
N TYR A 357 -11.90 12.96 -8.41
CA TYR A 357 -12.82 13.18 -7.30
C TYR A 357 -14.15 12.44 -7.40
N PHE A 358 -14.60 12.15 -8.62
CA PHE A 358 -15.91 11.57 -8.91
C PHE A 358 -15.82 10.25 -9.69
N SER A 359 -14.66 9.62 -9.75
CA SER A 359 -14.40 8.40 -10.54
C SER A 359 -15.37 7.25 -10.26
N PHE A 360 -16.03 7.25 -9.09
CA PHE A 360 -17.00 6.22 -8.71
C PHE A 360 -18.45 6.50 -9.15
N CYS A 361 -18.78 7.70 -9.60
CA CYS A 361 -20.17 8.05 -9.92
C CYS A 361 -20.34 8.91 -11.17
N ALA A 362 -19.28 9.53 -11.68
CA ALA A 362 -19.30 10.37 -12.87
C ALA A 362 -18.15 10.03 -13.82
N PRO A 363 -18.20 10.50 -15.10
CA PRO A 363 -17.13 10.29 -16.06
C PRO A 363 -15.80 10.89 -15.60
N ASP A 364 -14.76 10.07 -15.57
CA ASP A 364 -13.39 10.47 -15.26
C ASP A 364 -12.57 10.50 -16.56
N GLN A 365 -12.19 11.72 -16.99
CA GLN A 365 -11.45 11.94 -18.23
C GLN A 365 -9.99 11.47 -18.13
N GLY A 366 -9.41 11.44 -16.91
CA GLY A 366 -8.09 10.88 -16.67
C GLY A 366 -8.06 9.37 -16.92
N LEU A 367 -9.04 8.63 -16.38
CA LEU A 367 -9.18 7.21 -16.65
C LEU A 367 -9.41 6.93 -18.14
N ALA A 368 -10.27 7.73 -18.78
CA ALA A 368 -10.53 7.60 -20.21
C ALA A 368 -9.24 7.76 -21.03
N LEU A 369 -8.42 8.75 -20.69
CA LEU A 369 -7.14 9.01 -21.35
C LEU A 369 -6.16 7.83 -21.20
N VAL A 370 -6.02 7.30 -19.98
CA VAL A 370 -5.18 6.12 -19.73
C VAL A 370 -5.68 4.91 -20.51
N ALA A 371 -6.99 4.67 -20.53
CA ALA A 371 -7.58 3.55 -21.27
C ALA A 371 -7.33 3.64 -22.77
N MET A 372 -7.47 4.83 -23.37
CA MET A 372 -7.17 5.06 -24.79
C MET A 372 -5.69 4.86 -25.11
N ALA A 373 -4.81 5.35 -24.24
CA ALA A 373 -3.37 5.16 -24.39
C ALA A 373 -2.98 3.67 -24.33
N GLN A 374 -3.50 2.91 -23.37
CA GLN A 374 -3.27 1.46 -23.27
C GLN A 374 -3.72 0.73 -24.53
N ALA A 375 -4.91 1.03 -25.05
CA ALA A 375 -5.42 0.43 -26.27
C ALA A 375 -4.56 0.80 -27.50
N ALA A 376 -4.21 2.08 -27.66
CA ALA A 376 -3.34 2.55 -28.74
C ALA A 376 -1.96 1.89 -28.69
N GLY A 377 -1.39 1.74 -27.49
CA GLY A 377 -0.09 1.06 -27.28
C GLY A 377 -0.14 -0.43 -27.56
N LEU A 378 -1.29 -1.09 -27.37
CA LEU A 378 -1.46 -2.53 -27.60
C LEU A 378 -1.68 -2.88 -29.08
N ARG A 379 -2.44 -2.06 -29.84
CA ARG A 379 -2.86 -2.38 -31.22
C ARG A 379 -1.72 -2.78 -32.16
N PRO A 380 -0.55 -2.13 -32.16
CA PRO A 380 0.55 -2.52 -33.04
C PRO A 380 1.02 -3.97 -32.86
N TYR A 381 0.92 -4.51 -31.65
CA TYR A 381 1.34 -5.88 -31.33
C TYR A 381 0.30 -6.94 -31.72
N LEU A 382 -0.95 -6.55 -31.94
CA LEU A 382 -2.00 -7.42 -32.43
C LEU A 382 -2.12 -7.42 -33.96
N ALA A 383 -1.60 -6.38 -34.62
CA ALA A 383 -1.70 -6.20 -36.04
C ALA A 383 -1.13 -7.41 -36.84
N GLY A 384 -1.90 -7.90 -37.80
CA GLY A 384 -1.53 -9.05 -38.61
C GLY A 384 -1.66 -10.42 -37.95
N SER A 385 -2.14 -10.48 -36.68
CA SER A 385 -2.47 -11.73 -35.98
C SER A 385 -3.97 -12.04 -36.08
N ALA A 386 -4.36 -13.27 -35.74
CA ALA A 386 -5.77 -13.66 -35.62
C ALA A 386 -6.52 -12.90 -34.49
N LEU A 387 -5.80 -12.18 -33.63
CA LEU A 387 -6.37 -11.40 -32.54
C LEU A 387 -6.75 -9.97 -32.99
N ALA A 388 -6.28 -9.52 -34.14
CA ALA A 388 -6.51 -8.15 -34.63
C ALA A 388 -7.99 -7.82 -34.86
N ASP A 389 -8.81 -8.83 -35.19
CA ASP A 389 -10.22 -8.68 -35.48
C ASP A 389 -11.13 -8.83 -34.24
N LEU A 390 -10.57 -9.23 -33.10
CA LEU A 390 -11.33 -9.33 -31.87
C LEU A 390 -11.64 -7.94 -31.28
N PRO A 391 -12.83 -7.78 -30.65
CA PRO A 391 -13.15 -6.56 -29.91
C PRO A 391 -12.06 -6.26 -28.87
N MET A 392 -11.60 -5.01 -28.83
CA MET A 392 -10.63 -4.55 -27.84
C MET A 392 -11.30 -3.69 -26.79
N LEU A 393 -11.06 -4.02 -25.54
CA LEU A 393 -11.43 -3.27 -24.35
C LEU A 393 -10.15 -2.80 -23.64
N SER A 394 -10.29 -1.81 -22.77
CA SER A 394 -9.20 -1.37 -21.89
C SER A 394 -9.71 -1.23 -20.46
N ALA A 395 -9.08 -1.95 -19.53
CA ALA A 395 -9.39 -1.91 -18.11
C ALA A 395 -8.45 -0.94 -17.40
N VAL A 396 -9.04 0.01 -16.68
CA VAL A 396 -8.33 0.99 -15.85
C VAL A 396 -9.08 1.20 -14.54
N SER A 397 -8.37 1.63 -13.50
CA SER A 397 -8.97 1.90 -12.19
C SER A 397 -8.43 3.20 -11.57
N PRO A 398 -9.20 3.88 -10.71
CA PRO A 398 -8.75 5.10 -10.05
C PRO A 398 -7.73 4.76 -8.96
N TYR A 399 -6.45 5.07 -9.17
CA TYR A 399 -5.40 4.83 -8.19
C TYR A 399 -5.39 5.89 -7.09
N LYS A 400 -5.58 7.17 -7.44
CA LYS A 400 -5.67 8.28 -6.52
C LYS A 400 -7.13 8.69 -6.33
N CYS A 401 -7.78 8.09 -5.36
CA CYS A 401 -9.22 8.28 -5.08
C CYS A 401 -9.51 8.40 -3.57
N GLY A 402 -8.55 8.91 -2.81
CA GLY A 402 -8.69 9.12 -1.36
C GLY A 402 -8.58 7.84 -0.55
N GLY A 403 -9.64 7.49 0.18
CA GLY A 403 -9.67 6.32 1.04
C GLY A 403 -8.56 6.35 2.10
N ARG A 404 -7.83 5.25 2.24
CA ARG A 404 -6.73 5.09 3.23
C ARG A 404 -5.59 6.11 3.06
N SER A 405 -5.40 6.63 1.85
CA SER A 405 -4.32 7.59 1.53
C SER A 405 -4.68 9.05 1.86
N GLY A 406 -5.88 9.28 2.36
CA GLY A 406 -6.30 10.57 2.91
C GLY A 406 -6.99 11.51 1.91
N PRO A 407 -7.50 12.65 2.42
CA PRO A 407 -8.37 13.56 1.69
C PRO A 407 -7.68 14.35 0.58
N ARG A 408 -6.34 14.36 0.54
CA ARG A 408 -5.56 15.02 -0.52
C ARG A 408 -5.08 14.05 -1.60
N PHE A 409 -5.33 12.77 -1.48
CA PHE A 409 -4.87 11.76 -2.42
C PHE A 409 -5.82 11.59 -3.60
N TYR A 410 -5.85 12.61 -4.46
CA TYR A 410 -6.61 12.65 -5.70
C TYR A 410 -5.77 13.22 -6.82
N THR A 411 -6.03 12.79 -8.05
CA THR A 411 -5.53 13.47 -9.25
C THR A 411 -6.32 14.76 -9.45
N ASP A 412 -5.63 15.89 -9.70
CA ASP A 412 -6.25 17.19 -9.99
C ASP A 412 -5.34 17.99 -10.95
N VAL A 413 -5.38 17.65 -12.23
CA VAL A 413 -4.59 18.28 -13.29
C VAL A 413 -5.41 19.39 -13.93
N PRO A 414 -5.05 20.66 -13.81
CA PRO A 414 -5.80 21.76 -14.38
C PRO A 414 -5.71 21.76 -15.92
N ALA A 415 -6.73 22.34 -16.59
CA ALA A 415 -6.64 22.63 -18.01
C ALA A 415 -5.42 23.55 -18.30
N GLY A 416 -4.72 23.27 -19.38
CA GLY A 416 -3.50 24.01 -19.74
C GLY A 416 -2.33 23.08 -20.09
N GLU A 417 -1.14 23.45 -19.64
CA GLU A 417 0.08 22.69 -19.88
C GLU A 417 0.12 21.41 -19.02
N VAL A 418 0.44 20.31 -19.66
CA VAL A 418 0.66 18.99 -19.03
C VAL A 418 2.15 18.70 -19.03
N CYS A 419 2.70 18.43 -17.85
CA CYS A 419 4.09 18.06 -17.63
C CYS A 419 4.22 16.57 -17.26
N LEU A 420 5.45 16.05 -17.16
CA LEU A 420 5.70 14.66 -16.77
C LEU A 420 5.08 14.29 -15.41
N ARG A 421 5.04 15.24 -14.45
CA ARG A 421 4.38 15.00 -13.14
C ARG A 421 2.90 14.66 -13.28
N HIS A 422 2.19 15.24 -14.25
CA HIS A 422 0.79 14.97 -14.50
C HIS A 422 0.57 13.57 -15.10
N ILE A 423 1.51 13.11 -15.93
CA ILE A 423 1.50 11.71 -16.43
C ILE A 423 1.71 10.74 -15.26
N ALA A 424 2.69 11.04 -14.40
CA ALA A 424 2.94 10.24 -13.20
C ALA A 424 1.75 10.25 -12.24
N ASP A 425 1.01 11.37 -12.13
CA ASP A 425 -0.19 11.51 -11.30
C ASP A 425 -1.38 10.69 -11.83
N LEU A 426 -1.54 10.61 -13.16
CA LEU A 426 -2.57 9.80 -13.80
C LEU A 426 -2.30 8.29 -13.65
N HIS A 427 -1.03 7.89 -13.52
CA HIS A 427 -0.63 6.49 -13.36
C HIS A 427 0.58 6.38 -12.42
N ILE A 428 0.32 6.26 -11.12
CA ILE A 428 1.36 6.40 -10.08
C ILE A 428 2.32 5.21 -10.00
N PHE A 429 1.90 4.00 -10.38
CA PHE A 429 2.71 2.80 -10.30
C PHE A 429 3.59 2.59 -11.55
N PRO A 430 4.77 1.96 -11.44
CA PRO A 430 5.59 1.58 -12.60
C PRO A 430 5.06 0.30 -13.26
N ASN A 431 3.80 0.31 -13.62
CA ASN A 431 3.13 -0.84 -14.22
C ASN A 431 3.46 -1.00 -15.69
N GLU A 432 3.51 -2.27 -16.11
CA GLU A 432 3.61 -2.65 -17.50
C GLU A 432 2.24 -2.95 -18.12
N LEU A 433 2.07 -2.54 -19.37
CA LEU A 433 0.90 -2.89 -20.15
C LEU A 433 0.91 -4.40 -20.48
N ARG A 434 -0.19 -5.05 -20.18
CA ARG A 434 -0.46 -6.46 -20.50
C ARG A 434 -1.74 -6.56 -21.30
N ALA A 435 -2.01 -7.75 -21.83
CA ALA A 435 -3.26 -8.04 -22.51
C ALA A 435 -3.70 -9.47 -22.22
N VAL A 436 -5.01 -9.65 -22.07
CA VAL A 436 -5.64 -10.96 -21.89
C VAL A 436 -6.78 -11.14 -22.87
N ARG A 437 -7.00 -12.39 -23.32
CA ARG A 437 -8.21 -12.79 -24.05
C ARG A 437 -9.17 -13.41 -23.06
N VAL A 438 -10.39 -12.92 -23.03
CA VAL A 438 -11.47 -13.35 -22.14
C VAL A 438 -12.78 -13.45 -22.89
N THR A 439 -13.76 -14.14 -22.31
CA THR A 439 -15.12 -14.24 -22.83
C THR A 439 -16.03 -13.17 -22.22
N GLY A 440 -17.17 -12.90 -22.84
CA GLY A 440 -18.17 -11.98 -22.30
C GLY A 440 -18.72 -12.40 -20.93
N ALA A 441 -18.77 -13.71 -20.62
CA ALA A 441 -19.13 -14.19 -19.30
C ALA A 441 -18.07 -13.79 -18.25
N GLN A 442 -16.78 -13.91 -18.58
CA GLN A 442 -15.68 -13.47 -17.70
C GLN A 442 -15.66 -11.95 -17.54
N VAL A 443 -15.96 -11.20 -18.61
CA VAL A 443 -16.12 -9.73 -18.53
C VAL A 443 -17.24 -9.35 -17.57
N LEU A 444 -18.37 -10.04 -17.60
CA LEU A 444 -19.48 -9.79 -16.67
C LEU A 444 -19.04 -10.04 -15.21
N ASP A 445 -18.42 -11.16 -14.92
CA ASP A 445 -17.94 -11.47 -13.55
C ASP A 445 -16.82 -10.50 -13.11
N TRP A 446 -15.97 -10.02 -14.04
CA TRP A 446 -15.02 -8.94 -13.78
C TRP A 446 -15.70 -7.65 -13.30
N LEU A 447 -16.71 -7.19 -14.04
CA LEU A 447 -17.47 -5.99 -13.69
C LEU A 447 -18.28 -6.15 -12.39
N GLU A 448 -18.82 -7.35 -12.13
CA GLU A 448 -19.50 -7.66 -10.86
C GLU A 448 -18.54 -7.62 -9.67
N MET A 449 -17.29 -8.08 -9.83
CA MET A 449 -16.25 -7.96 -8.81
C MET A 449 -15.88 -6.49 -8.58
N SER A 450 -15.67 -5.73 -9.66
CA SER A 450 -15.42 -4.27 -9.61
C SER A 450 -16.55 -3.53 -8.89
N ALA A 451 -17.80 -3.82 -9.22
CA ALA A 451 -18.97 -3.19 -8.57
C ALA A 451 -19.11 -3.55 -7.08
N GLY A 452 -18.30 -4.50 -6.58
CA GLY A 452 -18.22 -4.83 -5.17
C GLY A 452 -17.73 -3.68 -4.28
N VAL A 453 -17.05 -2.65 -4.82
CA VAL A 453 -16.58 -1.49 -4.05
C VAL A 453 -17.71 -0.61 -3.51
N PHE A 454 -18.90 -0.74 -4.03
CA PHE A 454 -20.05 0.03 -3.59
C PHE A 454 -20.82 -0.67 -2.47
N HIS A 455 -21.37 0.11 -1.54
CA HIS A 455 -22.41 -0.38 -0.65
C HIS A 455 -23.69 -0.71 -1.39
N GLN A 456 -24.50 -1.58 -0.82
CA GLN A 456 -25.88 -1.76 -1.27
C GLN A 456 -26.72 -0.60 -0.73
N LEU A 457 -27.38 0.16 -1.60
CA LEU A 457 -28.21 1.28 -1.23
C LEU A 457 -29.64 0.82 -0.88
N ARG A 458 -30.23 1.47 0.11
CA ARG A 458 -31.61 1.28 0.56
C ARG A 458 -32.37 2.58 0.52
N PHE A 459 -33.69 2.50 0.33
CA PHE A 459 -34.54 3.68 0.21
C PHE A 459 -34.84 4.40 1.53
N ASP A 460 -34.60 3.74 2.66
CA ASP A 460 -35.02 4.19 3.98
C ASP A 460 -33.95 4.96 4.75
N ALA A 461 -32.73 5.00 4.26
CA ALA A 461 -31.62 5.73 4.89
C ALA A 461 -30.53 6.11 3.87
N ALA A 462 -29.93 7.29 4.06
CA ALA A 462 -28.70 7.65 3.37
C ALA A 462 -27.56 6.71 3.80
N SER A 463 -26.75 6.23 2.86
CA SER A 463 -25.64 5.31 3.09
C SER A 463 -24.39 5.83 2.40
N GLU A 464 -23.21 5.55 2.95
CA GLU A 464 -21.95 5.80 2.22
C GLU A 464 -21.98 5.04 0.87
N LEU A 465 -21.55 5.72 -0.20
CA LEU A 465 -21.53 5.14 -1.54
C LEU A 465 -20.50 4.01 -1.66
N ILE A 466 -19.33 4.23 -1.08
CA ILE A 466 -18.16 3.33 -1.20
C ILE A 466 -17.95 2.57 0.10
N ASP A 467 -17.67 1.29 0.00
CA ASP A 467 -17.22 0.44 1.10
C ASP A 467 -15.73 0.71 1.38
N PRO A 468 -15.38 1.34 2.51
CA PRO A 468 -13.99 1.70 2.84
C PRO A 468 -13.09 0.48 3.08
N SER A 469 -13.66 -0.70 3.26
CA SER A 469 -12.89 -1.94 3.38
C SER A 469 -12.33 -2.44 2.05
N ARG A 470 -12.83 -1.90 0.92
CA ARG A 470 -12.37 -2.23 -0.43
C ARG A 470 -11.50 -1.11 -0.99
N ALA A 471 -10.35 -1.47 -1.53
CA ALA A 471 -9.45 -0.52 -2.16
C ALA A 471 -10.07 0.03 -3.46
N GLY A 472 -10.00 1.37 -3.66
CA GLY A 472 -10.56 2.02 -4.86
C GLY A 472 -9.93 1.55 -6.16
N TYR A 473 -8.64 1.19 -6.15
CA TYR A 473 -7.95 0.60 -7.31
C TYR A 473 -8.47 -0.80 -7.72
N ASN A 474 -9.43 -1.37 -6.99
CA ASN A 474 -10.19 -2.56 -7.39
C ASN A 474 -11.52 -2.21 -8.09
N PHE A 475 -11.77 -0.95 -8.39
CA PHE A 475 -12.86 -0.52 -9.25
C PHE A 475 -12.36 -0.41 -10.69
N ASP A 476 -12.25 -1.53 -11.39
CA ASP A 476 -11.90 -1.54 -12.81
C ASP A 476 -13.06 -1.05 -13.66
N VAL A 477 -12.82 -0.05 -14.51
CA VAL A 477 -13.72 0.45 -15.54
C VAL A 477 -13.26 -0.08 -16.88
N LEU A 478 -14.11 -0.80 -17.60
CA LEU A 478 -13.78 -1.41 -18.89
C LEU A 478 -14.26 -0.51 -20.05
N PHE A 479 -13.34 0.25 -20.62
CA PHE A 479 -13.60 1.10 -21.79
C PHE A 479 -13.82 0.25 -23.05
N GLY A 480 -14.74 0.71 -23.91
CA GLY A 480 -15.23 -0.04 -25.08
C GLY A 480 -16.57 -0.72 -24.84
N LEU A 481 -17.08 -0.71 -23.61
CA LEU A 481 -18.40 -1.21 -23.22
C LEU A 481 -19.34 -0.07 -22.82
N SER A 482 -20.63 -0.39 -22.69
CA SER A 482 -21.58 0.42 -21.94
C SER A 482 -22.42 -0.46 -21.03
N TYR A 483 -22.61 -0.04 -19.76
CA TYR A 483 -23.38 -0.77 -18.76
C TYR A 483 -23.91 0.16 -17.66
N GLN A 484 -24.84 -0.37 -16.85
CA GLN A 484 -25.32 0.31 -15.65
C GLN A 484 -24.97 -0.52 -14.41
N ILE A 485 -24.72 0.17 -13.28
CA ILE A 485 -24.48 -0.45 -11.98
C ILE A 485 -25.70 -0.22 -11.10
N ASP A 486 -26.43 -1.29 -10.79
CA ASP A 486 -27.63 -1.32 -9.94
C ASP A 486 -27.24 -1.55 -8.48
N LEU A 487 -27.15 -0.49 -7.70
CA LEU A 487 -26.76 -0.54 -6.29
C LEU A 487 -27.88 -0.97 -5.35
N SER A 488 -29.12 -1.18 -5.83
CA SER A 488 -30.18 -1.83 -5.04
C SER A 488 -29.88 -3.31 -4.77
N GLN A 489 -28.99 -3.91 -5.58
CA GLN A 489 -28.63 -5.31 -5.49
C GLN A 489 -27.43 -5.56 -4.57
N PRO A 490 -27.38 -6.69 -3.87
CA PRO A 490 -26.21 -7.09 -3.11
C PRO A 490 -25.01 -7.36 -4.03
N ALA A 491 -23.78 -7.25 -3.47
CA ALA A 491 -22.57 -7.62 -4.20
C ALA A 491 -22.57 -9.11 -4.56
N ARG A 492 -22.03 -9.44 -5.74
CA ARG A 492 -21.90 -10.82 -6.20
C ARG A 492 -20.74 -11.55 -5.55
N PHE A 493 -19.64 -10.86 -5.34
CA PHE A 493 -18.40 -11.40 -4.79
C PHE A 493 -18.01 -10.64 -3.52
N ASP A 494 -17.37 -11.33 -2.59
CA ASP A 494 -16.68 -10.70 -1.48
C ASP A 494 -15.35 -10.08 -1.95
N ARG A 495 -14.54 -9.55 -1.04
CA ARG A 495 -13.27 -8.91 -1.36
C ARG A 495 -12.16 -9.91 -1.72
N GLN A 496 -12.32 -11.20 -1.39
CA GLN A 496 -11.43 -12.29 -1.77
C GLN A 496 -11.88 -13.01 -3.06
N GLY A 497 -12.87 -12.47 -3.79
CA GLY A 497 -13.38 -13.05 -5.03
C GLY A 497 -14.27 -14.27 -4.82
N GLN A 498 -14.69 -14.58 -3.58
CA GLN A 498 -15.60 -15.68 -3.30
C GLN A 498 -17.04 -15.28 -3.64
N LEU A 499 -17.77 -16.20 -4.26
CA LEU A 499 -19.14 -15.98 -4.68
C LEU A 499 -20.08 -15.90 -3.46
N LEU A 500 -20.71 -14.75 -3.25
CA LEU A 500 -21.71 -14.50 -2.20
C LEU A 500 -23.12 -14.98 -2.60
N GLY A 501 -23.46 -14.88 -3.88
CA GLY A 501 -24.76 -15.33 -4.37
C GLY A 501 -24.81 -15.41 -5.88
N GLN A 502 -25.36 -16.53 -6.42
CA GLN A 502 -25.46 -16.75 -7.87
C GLN A 502 -26.38 -15.74 -8.55
N ASP A 503 -27.45 -15.33 -7.86
CA ASP A 503 -28.47 -14.41 -8.39
C ASP A 503 -28.12 -12.94 -8.15
N ASN A 504 -27.09 -12.66 -7.38
CA ASN A 504 -26.62 -11.28 -7.15
C ASN A 504 -26.08 -10.71 -8.46
N ARG A 505 -26.70 -9.63 -8.95
CA ARG A 505 -26.35 -8.98 -10.22
C ARG A 505 -26.50 -7.48 -10.08
N ARG A 506 -25.40 -6.76 -10.12
CA ARG A 506 -25.34 -5.29 -10.17
C ARG A 506 -25.21 -4.76 -11.58
N ILE A 507 -24.56 -5.54 -12.48
CA ILE A 507 -24.32 -5.11 -13.85
C ILE A 507 -25.55 -5.34 -14.70
N ARG A 508 -26.06 -4.23 -15.30
CA ARG A 508 -27.23 -4.20 -16.16
C ARG A 508 -26.85 -3.68 -17.54
N HIS A 509 -27.58 -4.13 -18.58
CA HIS A 509 -27.44 -3.63 -19.94
C HIS A 509 -26.01 -3.61 -20.48
N LEU A 510 -25.27 -4.70 -20.22
CA LEU A 510 -23.88 -4.83 -20.68
C LEU A 510 -23.83 -4.96 -22.20
N ARG A 511 -23.27 -3.94 -22.87
CA ARG A 511 -23.27 -3.84 -24.34
C ARG A 511 -21.89 -3.53 -24.90
N PHE A 512 -21.62 -4.09 -26.07
CA PHE A 512 -20.52 -3.73 -26.95
C PHE A 512 -21.09 -3.20 -28.27
N ASN A 513 -20.69 -1.99 -28.68
CA ASN A 513 -21.21 -1.31 -29.87
C ASN A 513 -22.76 -1.30 -29.98
N GLY A 514 -23.45 -1.06 -28.84
CA GLY A 514 -24.88 -0.99 -28.75
C GLY A 514 -25.63 -2.32 -28.73
N SER A 515 -24.96 -3.46 -28.95
CA SER A 515 -25.53 -4.82 -28.87
C SER A 515 -25.14 -5.49 -27.55
N ASP A 516 -25.97 -6.36 -27.02
CA ASP A 516 -25.67 -7.10 -25.79
C ASP A 516 -24.41 -7.94 -25.99
N LEU A 517 -23.49 -7.88 -25.02
CA LEU A 517 -22.28 -8.69 -25.01
C LEU A 517 -22.67 -10.16 -24.73
N ARG A 518 -22.43 -11.04 -25.71
CA ARG A 518 -22.77 -12.46 -25.55
C ARG A 518 -21.77 -13.17 -24.64
N PRO A 519 -22.23 -14.11 -23.78
CA PRO A 519 -21.37 -14.81 -22.83
C PRO A 519 -20.15 -15.51 -23.46
N GLU A 520 -20.31 -16.05 -24.66
CA GLU A 520 -19.27 -16.77 -25.40
C GLU A 520 -18.40 -15.88 -26.30
N GLN A 521 -18.72 -14.60 -26.41
CA GLN A 521 -17.99 -13.67 -27.27
C GLN A 521 -16.61 -13.41 -26.71
N GLU A 522 -15.58 -13.71 -27.51
CA GLU A 522 -14.19 -13.40 -27.13
C GLU A 522 -13.88 -11.94 -27.34
N VAL A 523 -13.15 -11.37 -26.38
CA VAL A 523 -12.63 -10.00 -26.43
C VAL A 523 -11.20 -9.95 -25.91
N ILE A 524 -10.46 -8.92 -26.31
CA ILE A 524 -9.14 -8.62 -25.77
C ILE A 524 -9.28 -7.48 -24.79
N VAL A 525 -8.62 -7.58 -23.64
CA VAL A 525 -8.57 -6.50 -22.64
C VAL A 525 -7.13 -6.09 -22.42
N ALA A 526 -6.84 -4.81 -22.69
CA ALA A 526 -5.62 -4.15 -22.25
C ALA A 526 -5.72 -3.84 -20.75
N LEU A 527 -4.70 -4.12 -19.98
CA LEU A 527 -4.70 -3.94 -18.51
C LEU A 527 -3.26 -3.83 -17.99
N ASN A 528 -3.09 -3.52 -16.72
CA ASN A 528 -1.77 -3.51 -16.07
C ASN A 528 -1.32 -4.92 -15.63
N ASN A 529 -0.01 -5.07 -15.38
CA ASN A 529 0.59 -6.33 -14.91
C ASN A 529 0.02 -6.79 -13.56
N TYR A 530 -0.27 -5.88 -12.62
CA TYR A 530 -0.84 -6.23 -11.32
C TYR A 530 -2.18 -6.98 -11.49
N ARG A 531 -3.12 -6.43 -12.28
CA ARG A 531 -4.40 -7.10 -12.55
C ARG A 531 -4.22 -8.39 -13.33
N ALA A 532 -3.32 -8.39 -14.32
CA ALA A 532 -3.03 -9.59 -15.13
C ALA A 532 -2.43 -10.74 -14.29
N SER A 533 -1.77 -10.44 -13.19
CA SER A 533 -1.16 -11.41 -12.27
C SER A 533 -2.06 -11.84 -11.12
N GLY A 534 -3.35 -11.45 -11.11
CA GLY A 534 -4.32 -11.85 -10.09
C GLY A 534 -4.52 -10.86 -8.96
N GLY A 535 -3.92 -9.68 -9.04
CA GLY A 535 -4.11 -8.63 -8.04
C GLY A 535 -5.58 -8.27 -7.84
N GLY A 536 -6.02 -8.15 -6.57
CA GLY A 536 -7.40 -7.84 -6.19
C GLY A 536 -8.38 -9.00 -6.25
N TYR A 537 -7.89 -10.24 -6.40
CA TYR A 537 -8.70 -11.48 -6.34
C TYR A 537 -9.82 -11.58 -7.39
N PHE A 538 -9.60 -11.04 -8.58
CA PHE A 538 -10.59 -11.11 -9.65
C PHE A 538 -10.74 -12.53 -10.19
N PRO A 539 -11.99 -13.08 -10.25
CA PRO A 539 -12.22 -14.51 -10.49
C PRO A 539 -11.92 -15.00 -11.91
N PHE A 540 -11.62 -14.10 -12.85
CA PHE A 540 -11.33 -14.48 -14.24
C PHE A 540 -9.87 -14.85 -14.51
N VAL A 541 -8.94 -14.49 -13.62
CA VAL A 541 -7.48 -14.55 -13.88
C VAL A 541 -7.01 -15.97 -14.22
N ASP A 542 -7.48 -16.97 -13.49
CA ASP A 542 -7.10 -18.37 -13.71
C ASP A 542 -7.58 -18.92 -15.06
N GLN A 543 -8.53 -18.26 -15.70
CA GLN A 543 -9.16 -18.67 -16.96
C GLN A 543 -8.80 -17.78 -18.14
N ALA A 544 -8.19 -16.62 -17.88
CA ALA A 544 -7.79 -15.67 -18.91
C ALA A 544 -6.59 -16.19 -19.70
N GLN A 545 -6.65 -16.06 -21.00
CA GLN A 545 -5.50 -16.36 -21.84
C GLN A 545 -4.61 -15.13 -21.98
N ALA A 546 -3.43 -15.16 -21.36
CA ALA A 546 -2.44 -14.09 -21.48
C ALA A 546 -1.94 -13.98 -22.95
N ILE A 547 -1.80 -12.73 -23.42
CA ILE A 547 -1.20 -12.39 -24.70
C ILE A 547 0.24 -11.95 -24.43
N ASN A 548 1.19 -12.60 -25.09
CA ASN A 548 2.60 -12.29 -24.91
C ASN A 548 2.95 -10.94 -25.54
N LEU A 549 3.43 -10.01 -24.72
CA LEU A 549 3.86 -8.67 -25.10
C LEU A 549 5.29 -8.43 -24.62
N PRO A 550 6.08 -7.59 -25.31
CA PRO A 550 7.31 -7.08 -24.71
C PRO A 550 7.00 -6.22 -23.49
N PRO A 551 7.99 -5.89 -22.65
CA PRO A 551 7.83 -4.91 -21.58
C PRO A 551 7.41 -3.55 -22.17
N LEU A 552 6.26 -3.03 -21.72
CA LEU A 552 5.68 -1.76 -22.16
C LEU A 552 5.29 -0.96 -20.93
N ASP A 553 6.09 0.02 -20.55
CA ASP A 553 5.79 0.92 -19.44
C ASP A 553 4.56 1.77 -19.75
N ILE A 554 3.55 1.77 -18.86
CA ILE A 554 2.27 2.46 -19.10
C ILE A 554 2.45 3.98 -19.08
N LYS A 555 3.33 4.54 -18.23
CA LYS A 555 3.60 5.99 -18.19
C LYS A 555 4.20 6.46 -19.52
N ARG A 556 5.09 5.65 -20.10
CA ARG A 556 5.66 5.90 -21.42
C ARG A 556 4.60 5.81 -22.51
N VAL A 557 3.78 4.77 -22.50
CA VAL A 557 2.67 4.61 -23.47
C VAL A 557 1.70 5.80 -23.39
N LEU A 558 1.38 6.27 -22.19
CA LEU A 558 0.52 7.44 -21.97
C LEU A 558 1.17 8.73 -22.50
N ARG A 559 2.47 8.92 -22.25
CA ARG A 559 3.22 10.05 -22.81
C ARG A 559 3.22 10.02 -24.33
N ASP A 560 3.58 8.88 -24.94
CA ASP A 560 3.67 8.71 -26.39
C ASP A 560 2.30 8.93 -27.07
N TYR A 561 1.21 8.54 -26.39
CA TYR A 561 -0.16 8.85 -26.85
C TYR A 561 -0.47 10.36 -26.79
N LEU A 562 -0.10 11.03 -25.73
CA LEU A 562 -0.34 12.46 -25.52
C LEU A 562 0.43 13.37 -26.48
N ILE A 563 1.66 12.99 -26.86
CA ILE A 563 2.48 13.75 -27.84
C ILE A 563 2.15 13.41 -29.30
N GLY A 564 1.28 12.41 -29.52
CA GLY A 564 0.85 12.00 -30.86
C GLY A 564 1.76 10.99 -31.57
N ASP A 565 2.71 10.37 -30.87
CA ASP A 565 3.55 9.28 -31.39
C ASP A 565 2.74 7.98 -31.55
N LEU A 566 1.69 7.81 -30.76
CA LEU A 566 0.67 6.78 -30.96
C LEU A 566 -0.59 7.41 -31.59
N PRO A 567 -1.24 6.69 -32.53
CA PRO A 567 -2.45 7.19 -33.18
C PRO A 567 -3.62 7.24 -32.19
N ALA A 568 -4.59 8.14 -32.44
CA ALA A 568 -5.82 8.15 -31.69
C ALA A 568 -6.54 6.80 -31.76
N ASP A 569 -6.93 6.25 -30.60
CA ASP A 569 -7.58 4.96 -30.54
C ASP A 569 -9.11 5.08 -30.78
N PRO A 570 -9.74 4.11 -31.50
CA PRO A 570 -11.19 4.07 -31.68
C PRO A 570 -12.00 4.12 -30.38
N LEU A 571 -11.46 3.70 -29.25
CA LEU A 571 -12.10 3.82 -27.92
C LEU A 571 -12.45 5.27 -27.58
N ALA A 572 -11.73 6.25 -28.12
CA ALA A 572 -12.04 7.68 -27.94
C ALA A 572 -13.43 8.08 -28.49
N GLN A 573 -14.03 7.28 -29.36
CA GLN A 573 -15.35 7.52 -29.94
C GLN A 573 -16.46 6.76 -29.20
N THR A 574 -16.13 5.94 -28.19
CA THR A 574 -17.11 5.22 -27.38
C THR A 574 -17.63 6.11 -26.23
N PRO A 575 -18.89 5.94 -25.80
CA PRO A 575 -19.38 6.63 -24.61
C PRO A 575 -18.59 6.19 -23.37
N TYR A 576 -18.67 7.01 -22.29
CA TYR A 576 -18.13 6.59 -21.00
C TYR A 576 -18.80 5.28 -20.56
N PRO A 577 -18.04 4.29 -20.02
CA PRO A 577 -18.50 2.91 -19.93
C PRO A 577 -19.70 2.68 -19.02
N PHE A 578 -19.77 3.37 -17.87
CA PHE A 578 -20.80 3.09 -16.89
C PHE A 578 -21.61 4.31 -16.47
N ALA A 579 -22.80 4.03 -15.94
CA ALA A 579 -23.60 4.95 -15.15
C ALA A 579 -24.20 4.20 -13.97
N LEU A 580 -24.45 4.89 -12.86
CA LEU A 580 -25.26 4.33 -11.78
C LEU A 580 -26.70 4.23 -12.25
N ALA A 581 -27.34 3.08 -12.01
CA ALA A 581 -28.75 2.91 -12.37
C ALA A 581 -29.64 3.79 -11.46
N PRO A 582 -30.69 4.42 -11.97
CA PRO A 582 -31.62 5.19 -11.15
C PRO A 582 -32.23 4.34 -10.03
N GLN A 583 -32.24 4.87 -8.81
CA GLN A 583 -32.68 4.18 -7.59
C GLN A 583 -33.94 4.81 -6.97
N HIS A 584 -34.74 5.52 -7.76
CA HIS A 584 -35.98 6.15 -7.33
C HIS A 584 -35.91 7.06 -6.11
N GLY A 585 -34.79 7.80 -5.97
CA GLY A 585 -34.56 8.76 -4.90
C GLY A 585 -33.79 8.20 -3.67
N ALA A 586 -33.11 7.08 -3.83
CA ALA A 586 -32.18 6.61 -2.79
C ALA A 586 -31.04 7.62 -2.60
N GLN A 587 -30.67 7.88 -1.35
CA GLN A 587 -29.60 8.81 -0.99
C GLN A 587 -28.29 8.08 -0.74
N ALA A 588 -27.23 8.55 -1.41
CA ALA A 588 -25.87 8.04 -1.24
C ALA A 588 -24.94 9.19 -0.82
N ILE A 589 -24.03 8.92 0.10
CA ILE A 589 -23.02 9.88 0.54
C ILE A 589 -21.71 9.53 -0.16
N LEU A 590 -21.25 10.43 -1.03
CA LEU A 590 -19.94 10.38 -1.63
C LEU A 590 -18.94 11.09 -0.69
N THR A 591 -17.97 10.35 -0.17
CA THR A 591 -16.83 10.89 0.56
C THR A 591 -15.68 11.10 -0.41
N THR A 592 -15.19 12.36 -0.55
CA THR A 592 -14.18 12.76 -1.55
C THR A 592 -13.25 13.85 -1.04
N GLY A 593 -12.25 14.24 -1.85
CA GLY A 593 -11.28 15.26 -1.46
C GLY A 593 -11.82 16.70 -1.53
N PRO A 594 -11.21 17.65 -0.78
CA PRO A 594 -11.65 19.05 -0.73
C PRO A 594 -11.66 19.75 -2.10
N GLY A 595 -10.78 19.34 -3.02
CA GLY A 595 -10.72 19.86 -4.38
C GLY A 595 -11.98 19.58 -5.21
N ALA A 596 -12.80 18.61 -4.83
CA ALA A 596 -14.04 18.21 -5.51
C ALA A 596 -15.04 19.36 -5.66
N LEU A 597 -15.07 20.29 -4.70
CA LEU A 597 -16.00 21.42 -4.72
C LEU A 597 -15.84 22.33 -5.94
N LYS A 598 -14.64 22.35 -6.57
CA LYS A 598 -14.38 23.08 -7.83
C LYS A 598 -15.21 22.52 -9.00
N TYR A 599 -15.54 21.24 -8.94
CA TYR A 599 -16.13 20.46 -10.03
C TYR A 599 -17.56 19.98 -9.71
N LEU A 600 -18.17 20.48 -8.64
CA LEU A 600 -19.47 20.03 -8.13
C LEU A 600 -20.57 20.01 -9.20
N ALA A 601 -20.50 20.91 -10.20
CA ALA A 601 -21.44 20.98 -11.31
C ALA A 601 -21.52 19.69 -12.16
N GLU A 602 -20.48 18.86 -12.16
CA GLU A 602 -20.47 17.58 -12.87
C GLU A 602 -21.43 16.55 -12.26
N LEU A 603 -21.80 16.75 -10.99
CA LEU A 603 -22.75 15.91 -10.25
C LEU A 603 -24.20 16.39 -10.34
N ASN A 604 -24.52 17.43 -11.12
CA ASN A 604 -25.87 18.04 -11.18
C ASN A 604 -26.98 17.04 -11.46
N ILE A 605 -26.71 15.93 -12.18
CA ILE A 605 -27.71 14.87 -12.45
C ILE A 605 -28.16 14.13 -11.19
N PHE A 606 -27.39 14.23 -10.09
CA PHE A 606 -27.66 13.60 -8.79
C PHE A 606 -28.13 14.60 -7.73
N GLU A 607 -28.45 15.85 -8.10
CA GLU A 607 -28.90 16.91 -7.18
C GLU A 607 -28.00 17.05 -5.93
N PRO A 608 -26.67 17.29 -6.09
CA PRO A 608 -25.69 17.17 -5.01
C PRO A 608 -25.94 18.15 -3.86
N GLN A 609 -25.87 17.67 -2.63
CA GLN A 609 -25.90 18.49 -1.41
C GLN A 609 -24.59 18.32 -0.62
N VAL A 610 -23.86 19.41 -0.42
CA VAL A 610 -22.63 19.38 0.37
C VAL A 610 -23.00 19.32 1.85
N LEU A 611 -22.49 18.30 2.53
CA LEU A 611 -22.65 18.09 3.97
C LEU A 611 -21.44 18.65 4.72
N ALA A 612 -21.47 18.61 6.06
CA ALA A 612 -20.29 18.92 6.84
C ALA A 612 -19.15 17.91 6.52
N PRO A 613 -17.90 18.38 6.34
CA PRO A 613 -16.78 17.48 6.11
C PRO A 613 -16.59 16.54 7.31
N ASP A 614 -15.93 15.41 7.04
CA ASP A 614 -15.61 14.48 8.11
C ASP A 614 -14.42 15.00 8.98
N PRO A 615 -14.19 14.41 10.16
CA PRO A 615 -13.07 14.82 11.02
C PRO A 615 -11.67 14.61 10.40
N SER A 616 -11.54 13.76 9.38
CA SER A 616 -10.29 13.49 8.65
C SER A 616 -10.04 14.51 7.53
N GLY A 617 -11.02 15.41 7.25
CA GLY A 617 -10.90 16.46 6.24
C GLY A 617 -11.41 16.07 4.85
N PHE A 618 -12.13 14.96 4.71
CA PHE A 618 -12.86 14.66 3.48
C PHE A 618 -14.15 15.50 3.38
N GLU A 619 -14.47 15.93 2.18
CA GLU A 619 -15.79 16.45 1.85
C GLU A 619 -16.81 15.31 1.73
N ARG A 620 -18.03 15.58 2.18
CA ARG A 620 -19.16 14.66 2.08
C ARG A 620 -20.25 15.29 1.24
N ILE A 621 -20.63 14.59 0.17
CA ILE A 621 -21.64 15.08 -0.78
C ILE A 621 -22.75 14.05 -0.85
N GLU A 622 -23.98 14.47 -0.48
CA GLU A 622 -25.16 13.63 -0.63
C GLU A 622 -25.64 13.70 -2.08
N LEU A 623 -25.90 12.54 -2.67
CA LEU A 623 -26.35 12.33 -4.04
C LEU A 623 -27.71 11.66 -4.03
N THR A 624 -28.63 12.09 -4.88
CA THR A 624 -29.93 11.44 -5.14
C THR A 624 -29.81 10.57 -6.39
N LEU A 625 -30.05 9.25 -6.29
CA LEU A 625 -29.90 8.27 -7.37
C LEU A 625 -31.23 7.82 -7.94
#